data_d0b1c35bde8e43383be57d6c101f3cb7
#
_entry.id   d0b1c35bde8e43383be57d6c101f3cb7
#
_cell.length_a   1.000
_cell.length_b   1.000
_cell.length_c   1.000
_cell.angle_alpha   90.00
_cell.angle_beta   90.00
_cell.angle_gamma   90.00
#
_symmetry.space_group_name_H-M   'P 1'
#
loop_
_entity.id
_entity.type
_entity.pdbx_description
1 polymer ?
#
loop_
_entity_poly.entity_id
_entity_poly.type
_entity_poly.pdbx_seq_one_letter_code
_entity_poly.pdbx_strand_id
1 'polypeptide(L)'
;MEIYKIDQLKKLIQDTHVNFLIGSGLSRPFLPVLGSIEILLTKAQKIKDVLQREIVEASLFSKYFTTVMEPCSKIDAHLTKDEIYNLGVVLDGYSGMLTTWTSIMSKRNSSLLDKTINIFTTNIDNILERVGEGLKLEFNDGFRGHLMPTFHEDSFSKVVSKLSSHYHNSSQIPIFNYLKIHGSINWKHITESDASITYDHDLELMSEISETIQYAESENAFIPIDSQIVNCDDCDETIDKLRKSAEEKLRNVSEDKLELVKEALDRFNEAYFKLIMIHPRKAKFRESVLDMHFYELMRIYSNTLEVTGSSLFVFGFSFADEHLAQLTIRAANYNPTLNILVFAYNEKGKEDIIANLNKGGVNYNNNIKVISALDFSMLKMKL
;
A
#
# COMPACT_ATOMS: atom_id res chain seq x y z
N MET A 1 -4.86 17.95 -25.94
CA MET A 1 -5.02 16.90 -24.91
C MET A 1 -6.52 16.71 -24.71
N GLU A 2 -7.11 15.62 -25.16
CA GLU A 2 -8.55 15.38 -25.03
C GLU A 2 -8.87 15.10 -23.56
N ILE A 3 -9.45 16.08 -22.89
CA ILE A 3 -10.08 15.90 -21.58
C ILE A 3 -11.24 14.93 -21.80
N TYR A 4 -11.31 13.84 -21.04
CA TYR A 4 -12.49 12.98 -21.03
C TYR A 4 -13.71 13.85 -20.77
N LYS A 5 -14.62 13.89 -21.76
CA LYS A 5 -15.93 14.49 -21.50
C LYS A 5 -16.61 13.67 -20.40
N ILE A 6 -17.31 14.32 -19.48
CA ILE A 6 -17.99 13.67 -18.34
C ILE A 6 -18.85 12.49 -18.82
N ASP A 7 -19.51 12.63 -19.95
CA ASP A 7 -20.33 11.56 -20.52
C ASP A 7 -19.50 10.33 -20.95
N GLN A 8 -18.25 10.53 -21.38
CA GLN A 8 -17.33 9.43 -21.70
C GLN A 8 -16.89 8.70 -20.44
N LEU A 9 -16.62 9.44 -19.35
CA LEU A 9 -16.27 8.85 -18.07
C LEU A 9 -17.45 8.09 -17.47
N LYS A 10 -18.65 8.65 -17.51
CA LYS A 10 -19.88 7.97 -17.08
C LYS A 10 -20.11 6.67 -17.84
N LYS A 11 -19.96 6.71 -19.17
CA LYS A 11 -20.07 5.53 -20.01
C LYS A 11 -19.01 4.49 -19.67
N LEU A 12 -17.75 4.92 -19.53
CA LEU A 12 -16.67 4.02 -19.12
C LEU A 12 -16.99 3.30 -17.81
N ILE A 13 -17.45 4.05 -16.79
CA ILE A 13 -17.80 3.48 -15.48
C ILE A 13 -18.98 2.51 -15.59
N GLN A 14 -19.96 2.77 -16.43
CA GLN A 14 -21.15 1.91 -16.59
C GLN A 14 -20.87 0.63 -17.37
N ASP A 15 -19.96 0.70 -18.34
CA ASP A 15 -19.76 -0.36 -19.34
C ASP A 15 -18.53 -1.24 -19.06
N THR A 16 -17.81 -1.02 -17.94
CA THR A 16 -16.59 -1.76 -17.64
C THR A 16 -16.59 -2.40 -16.24
N HIS A 17 -15.74 -3.42 -16.06
CA HIS A 17 -15.34 -3.93 -14.74
C HIS A 17 -14.45 -2.89 -14.06
N VAL A 18 -14.88 -2.39 -12.90
CA VAL A 18 -14.21 -1.28 -12.21
C VAL A 18 -13.16 -1.80 -11.23
N ASN A 19 -11.94 -1.33 -11.42
CA ASN A 19 -10.81 -1.66 -10.56
C ASN A 19 -10.08 -0.39 -10.13
N PHE A 20 -9.54 -0.40 -8.92
CA PHE A 20 -8.69 0.65 -8.37
C PHE A 20 -7.30 0.12 -8.06
N LEU A 21 -6.29 0.98 -8.22
CA LEU A 21 -4.98 0.82 -7.63
C LEU A 21 -4.71 2.04 -6.75
N ILE A 22 -4.59 1.80 -5.44
CA ILE A 22 -4.37 2.84 -4.44
C ILE A 22 -2.97 2.72 -3.87
N GLY A 23 -2.23 3.82 -3.83
CA GLY A 23 -0.92 3.90 -3.22
C GLY A 23 -0.86 4.88 -2.05
N SER A 24 0.30 4.94 -1.40
CA SER A 24 0.57 5.72 -0.18
C SER A 24 0.27 7.22 -0.29
N GLY A 25 0.28 7.77 -1.51
CA GLY A 25 -0.08 9.16 -1.74
C GLY A 25 -1.51 9.51 -1.34
N LEU A 26 -2.43 8.53 -1.29
CA LEU A 26 -3.81 8.75 -0.90
C LEU A 26 -3.99 8.83 0.63
N SER A 27 -3.06 8.29 1.42
CA SER A 27 -3.04 8.41 2.88
C SER A 27 -2.39 9.72 3.38
N ARG A 28 -1.94 10.61 2.47
CA ARG A 28 -1.49 11.96 2.82
C ARG A 28 -2.71 12.89 3.07
N PRO A 29 -2.60 13.83 4.00
CA PRO A 29 -1.41 14.26 4.73
C PRO A 29 -1.12 13.49 6.03
N PHE A 30 -1.92 12.51 6.42
CA PHE A 30 -1.73 11.81 7.70
C PHE A 30 -0.45 10.96 7.72
N LEU A 31 -0.22 10.12 6.70
CA LEU A 31 0.99 9.33 6.59
C LEU A 31 1.93 9.94 5.55
N PRO A 32 3.16 10.30 5.92
CA PRO A 32 4.13 10.83 4.97
C PRO A 32 4.63 9.72 4.03
N VAL A 33 4.99 10.10 2.82
CA VAL A 33 5.67 9.21 1.87
C VAL A 33 7.18 9.37 2.05
N LEU A 34 7.88 8.28 2.32
CA LEU A 34 9.33 8.23 2.47
C LEU A 34 9.96 7.79 1.13
N GLY A 35 10.06 8.74 0.19
CA GLY A 35 10.38 8.47 -1.22
C GLY A 35 11.73 7.77 -1.46
N SER A 36 12.74 8.04 -0.63
CA SER A 36 14.10 7.52 -0.83
C SER A 36 14.43 6.28 0.02
N ILE A 37 13.54 5.85 0.92
CA ILE A 37 13.87 4.80 1.90
C ILE A 37 14.20 3.46 1.24
N GLU A 38 13.48 3.09 0.19
CA GLU A 38 13.70 1.84 -0.55
C GLU A 38 15.07 1.85 -1.27
N ILE A 39 15.43 3.00 -1.84
CA ILE A 39 16.73 3.18 -2.50
C ILE A 39 17.84 3.11 -1.46
N LEU A 40 17.68 3.78 -0.32
CA LEU A 40 18.66 3.78 0.77
C LEU A 40 18.87 2.37 1.34
N LEU A 41 17.81 1.62 1.61
CA LEU A 41 17.89 0.24 2.08
C LEU A 41 18.58 -0.67 1.05
N THR A 42 18.30 -0.49 -0.24
CA THR A 42 18.98 -1.24 -1.31
C THR A 42 20.47 -0.91 -1.39
N LYS A 43 20.84 0.35 -1.17
CA LYS A 43 22.25 0.77 -1.16
C LYS A 43 22.96 0.34 0.13
N ALA A 44 22.27 0.31 1.27
CA ALA A 44 22.81 -0.18 2.55
C ALA A 44 23.33 -1.61 2.44
N GLN A 45 22.68 -2.48 1.66
CA GLN A 45 23.13 -3.85 1.42
C GLN A 45 24.54 -3.95 0.77
N LYS A 46 25.03 -2.86 0.16
CA LYS A 46 26.38 -2.81 -0.42
C LYS A 46 27.47 -2.44 0.59
N ILE A 47 27.11 -2.09 1.83
CA ILE A 47 28.04 -1.81 2.92
C ILE A 47 28.75 -3.13 3.28
N LYS A 48 30.08 -3.15 3.20
CA LYS A 48 30.87 -4.37 3.37
C LYS A 48 30.93 -4.84 4.84
N ASP A 49 31.05 -3.88 5.74
CA ASP A 49 31.05 -4.18 7.17
C ASP A 49 29.62 -4.58 7.60
N VAL A 50 29.51 -5.78 8.18
CA VAL A 50 28.22 -6.38 8.52
C VAL A 50 27.49 -5.56 9.57
N LEU A 51 28.20 -5.19 10.66
CA LEU A 51 27.58 -4.47 11.76
C LEU A 51 27.22 -3.03 11.40
N GLN A 52 28.05 -2.33 10.62
CA GLN A 52 27.68 -1.01 10.08
C GLN A 52 26.44 -1.10 9.21
N ARG A 53 26.32 -2.13 8.36
CA ARG A 53 25.15 -2.37 7.54
C ARG A 53 23.91 -2.60 8.39
N GLU A 54 23.98 -3.47 9.39
CA GLU A 54 22.86 -3.78 10.29
C GLU A 54 22.37 -2.54 11.04
N ILE A 55 23.29 -1.71 11.56
CA ILE A 55 22.94 -0.44 12.20
C ILE A 55 22.19 0.49 11.23
N VAL A 56 22.70 0.65 10.01
CA VAL A 56 22.10 1.53 9.01
C VAL A 56 20.71 1.01 8.59
N GLU A 57 20.58 -0.28 8.29
CA GLU A 57 19.32 -0.90 7.89
C GLU A 57 18.27 -0.82 9.01
N ALA A 58 18.64 -1.21 10.23
CA ALA A 58 17.75 -1.17 11.39
C ALA A 58 17.30 0.27 11.70
N SER A 59 18.19 1.26 11.61
CA SER A 59 17.83 2.68 11.77
C SER A 59 16.85 3.17 10.72
N LEU A 60 17.01 2.75 9.48
CA LEU A 60 16.07 3.08 8.39
C LEU A 60 14.72 2.38 8.60
N PHE A 61 14.69 1.11 9.02
CA PHE A 61 13.45 0.41 9.35
C PHE A 61 12.74 0.99 10.56
N SER A 62 13.48 1.33 11.63
CA SER A 62 12.92 2.03 12.80
C SER A 62 12.29 3.35 12.39
N LYS A 63 12.95 4.13 11.51
CA LYS A 63 12.40 5.39 10.97
C LYS A 63 11.14 5.15 10.15
N TYR A 64 11.12 4.12 9.31
CA TYR A 64 9.93 3.76 8.54
C TYR A 64 8.77 3.36 9.44
N PHE A 65 9.04 2.53 10.45
CA PHE A 65 8.06 2.11 11.44
C PHE A 65 7.45 3.31 12.19
N THR A 66 8.27 4.11 12.83
CA THR A 66 7.83 5.25 13.67
C THR A 66 7.11 6.33 12.88
N THR A 67 7.40 6.46 11.57
CA THR A 67 6.83 7.53 10.73
C THR A 67 5.58 7.08 9.97
N VAL A 68 5.50 5.83 9.54
CA VAL A 68 4.43 5.35 8.64
C VAL A 68 3.50 4.36 9.35
N MET A 69 4.02 3.47 10.20
CA MET A 69 3.23 2.38 10.77
C MET A 69 2.67 2.75 12.15
N GLU A 70 3.51 3.22 13.05
CA GLU A 70 3.14 3.53 14.43
C GLU A 70 1.99 4.55 14.54
N PRO A 71 1.86 5.60 13.70
CA PRO A 71 0.70 6.48 13.75
C PRO A 71 -0.63 5.75 13.56
N CYS A 72 -0.66 4.66 12.79
CA CYS A 72 -1.85 3.87 12.57
C CYS A 72 -2.31 3.10 13.83
N SER A 73 -1.37 2.67 14.67
CA SER A 73 -1.69 2.02 15.95
C SER A 73 -2.21 3.00 17.02
N LYS A 74 -1.93 4.30 16.84
CA LYS A 74 -2.32 5.38 17.76
C LYS A 74 -3.64 6.07 17.40
N ILE A 75 -4.30 5.67 16.31
CA ILE A 75 -5.53 6.33 15.81
C ILE A 75 -6.61 6.41 16.89
N ASP A 76 -6.77 5.38 17.70
CA ASP A 76 -7.82 5.31 18.73
C ASP A 76 -7.38 5.84 20.10
N ALA A 77 -6.14 6.25 20.26
CA ALA A 77 -5.60 6.55 21.59
C ALA A 77 -4.97 7.95 21.74
N HIS A 78 -3.91 8.26 21.01
CA HIS A 78 -3.04 9.39 21.34
C HIS A 78 -2.47 10.09 20.10
N LEU A 79 -3.34 10.79 19.34
CA LEU A 79 -2.92 11.65 18.25
C LEU A 79 -2.82 13.11 18.72
N THR A 80 -1.87 13.85 18.19
CA THR A 80 -1.80 15.31 18.31
C THR A 80 -2.93 15.97 17.52
N LYS A 81 -3.17 17.27 17.78
CA LYS A 81 -4.21 18.02 17.07
C LYS A 81 -3.99 18.06 15.56
N ASP A 82 -2.73 18.17 15.12
CA ASP A 82 -2.39 18.21 13.70
C ASP A 82 -2.57 16.85 13.06
N GLU A 83 -2.22 15.77 13.75
CA GLU A 83 -2.45 14.38 13.26
C GLU A 83 -3.96 14.08 13.16
N ILE A 84 -4.77 14.50 14.15
CA ILE A 84 -6.24 14.38 14.10
C ILE A 84 -6.80 15.12 12.89
N TYR A 85 -6.36 16.34 12.63
CA TYR A 85 -6.79 17.11 11.47
C TYR A 85 -6.39 16.41 10.16
N ASN A 86 -5.15 15.97 10.04
CA ASN A 86 -4.64 15.30 8.87
C ASN A 86 -5.33 13.96 8.62
N LEU A 87 -5.59 13.18 9.68
CA LEU A 87 -6.37 11.96 9.60
C LEU A 87 -7.80 12.23 9.12
N GLY A 88 -8.45 13.28 9.66
CA GLY A 88 -9.79 13.70 9.25
C GLY A 88 -9.88 13.97 7.76
N VAL A 89 -8.89 14.66 7.18
CA VAL A 89 -8.83 14.92 5.72
C VAL A 89 -8.76 13.61 4.92
N VAL A 90 -7.99 12.62 5.38
CA VAL A 90 -7.85 11.32 4.70
C VAL A 90 -9.15 10.50 4.82
N LEU A 91 -9.73 10.45 6.02
CA LEU A 91 -11.00 9.74 6.27
C LEU A 91 -12.14 10.30 5.42
N ASP A 92 -12.25 11.63 5.33
CA ASP A 92 -13.25 12.31 4.49
C ASP A 92 -13.06 12.00 3.01
N GLY A 93 -11.79 11.96 2.56
CA GLY A 93 -11.45 11.61 1.19
C GLY A 93 -11.88 10.19 0.83
N TYR A 94 -11.54 9.19 1.64
CA TYR A 94 -11.95 7.80 1.45
C TYR A 94 -13.46 7.62 1.59
N SER A 95 -14.09 8.27 2.57
CA SER A 95 -15.55 8.24 2.77
C SER A 95 -16.29 8.77 1.55
N GLY A 96 -15.86 9.91 1.02
CA GLY A 96 -16.41 10.49 -0.20
C GLY A 96 -16.25 9.57 -1.42
N MET A 97 -15.09 8.95 -1.57
CA MET A 97 -14.82 7.98 -2.64
C MET A 97 -15.76 6.77 -2.53
N LEU A 98 -15.77 6.08 -1.39
CA LEU A 98 -16.56 4.86 -1.21
C LEU A 98 -18.06 5.12 -1.32
N THR A 99 -18.57 6.22 -0.75
CA THR A 99 -19.99 6.60 -0.85
C THR A 99 -20.38 6.88 -2.30
N THR A 100 -19.57 7.61 -3.05
CA THR A 100 -19.82 7.91 -4.46
C THR A 100 -19.88 6.63 -5.29
N TRP A 101 -18.90 5.74 -5.14
CA TRP A 101 -18.85 4.49 -5.90
C TRP A 101 -19.96 3.52 -5.51
N THR A 102 -20.33 3.46 -4.22
CA THR A 102 -21.51 2.71 -3.76
C THR A 102 -22.78 3.19 -4.46
N SER A 103 -22.97 4.51 -4.56
CA SER A 103 -24.12 5.10 -5.25
C SER A 103 -24.14 4.75 -6.74
N ILE A 104 -23.00 4.83 -7.42
CA ILE A 104 -22.87 4.50 -8.85
C ILE A 104 -23.19 3.01 -9.06
N MET A 105 -22.57 2.12 -8.27
CA MET A 105 -22.75 0.68 -8.42
C MET A 105 -24.16 0.22 -8.03
N SER A 106 -24.79 0.86 -7.09
CA SER A 106 -26.20 0.57 -6.73
C SER A 106 -27.15 0.74 -7.93
N LYS A 107 -26.87 1.73 -8.79
CA LYS A 107 -27.66 2.04 -9.99
C LYS A 107 -27.27 1.21 -11.22
N ARG A 108 -26.15 0.46 -11.15
CA ARG A 108 -25.69 -0.36 -12.27
C ARG A 108 -26.66 -1.51 -12.55
N ASN A 109 -26.90 -1.80 -13.82
CA ASN A 109 -27.66 -2.98 -14.22
C ASN A 109 -26.77 -4.24 -14.12
N SER A 110 -27.07 -5.11 -13.15
CA SER A 110 -26.30 -6.33 -12.88
C SER A 110 -26.54 -7.48 -13.88
N SER A 111 -27.42 -7.30 -14.88
CA SER A 111 -27.61 -8.30 -15.93
C SER A 111 -26.43 -8.39 -16.92
N LEU A 112 -25.62 -7.34 -17.03
CA LEU A 112 -24.47 -7.26 -17.94
C LEU A 112 -23.14 -7.36 -17.20
N LEU A 113 -23.02 -6.64 -16.09
CA LEU A 113 -21.82 -6.56 -15.26
C LEU A 113 -22.23 -6.68 -13.79
N ASP A 114 -21.44 -7.38 -13.00
CA ASP A 114 -21.65 -7.45 -11.55
C ASP A 114 -21.42 -6.08 -10.88
N LYS A 115 -21.83 -5.98 -9.61
CA LYS A 115 -21.66 -4.77 -8.80
C LYS A 115 -20.42 -4.85 -7.91
N THR A 116 -19.39 -5.55 -8.37
CA THR A 116 -18.12 -5.72 -7.69
C THR A 116 -17.14 -4.64 -8.08
N ILE A 117 -16.42 -4.09 -7.12
CA ILE A 117 -15.29 -3.19 -7.29
C ILE A 117 -14.07 -3.85 -6.66
N ASN A 118 -12.99 -3.99 -7.42
CA ASN A 118 -11.72 -4.46 -6.86
C ASN A 118 -10.86 -3.25 -6.51
N ILE A 119 -10.42 -3.18 -5.25
CA ILE A 119 -9.47 -2.18 -4.75
C ILE A 119 -8.17 -2.89 -4.43
N PHE A 120 -7.21 -2.74 -5.32
CA PHE A 120 -5.83 -3.17 -5.09
C PHE A 120 -5.08 -2.05 -4.38
N THR A 121 -4.31 -2.38 -3.36
CA THR A 121 -3.52 -1.37 -2.66
C THR A 121 -2.14 -1.86 -2.27
N THR A 122 -1.18 -0.94 -2.34
CA THR A 122 0.16 -1.11 -1.77
C THR A 122 0.27 -0.52 -0.37
N ASN A 123 -0.82 0.08 0.13
CA ASN A 123 -0.85 0.63 1.47
C ASN A 123 -0.96 -0.48 2.51
N ILE A 124 -0.09 -0.41 3.50
CA ILE A 124 -0.07 -1.34 4.63
C ILE A 124 -0.93 -0.87 5.80
N ASP A 125 -1.37 0.41 5.78
CA ASP A 125 -2.25 1.01 6.78
C ASP A 125 -3.66 0.39 6.76
N ASN A 126 -4.45 0.62 7.82
CA ASN A 126 -5.81 0.13 7.97
C ASN A 126 -6.88 1.24 7.88
N ILE A 127 -6.56 2.36 7.24
CA ILE A 127 -7.43 3.54 7.21
C ILE A 127 -8.66 3.29 6.34
N LEU A 128 -8.50 2.63 5.19
CA LEU A 128 -9.62 2.36 4.29
C LEU A 128 -10.61 1.36 4.89
N GLU A 129 -10.13 0.33 5.61
CA GLU A 129 -10.95 -0.63 6.33
C GLU A 129 -11.82 0.07 7.38
N ARG A 130 -11.23 0.98 8.17
CA ARG A 130 -11.97 1.78 9.17
C ARG A 130 -13.09 2.61 8.55
N VAL A 131 -12.85 3.18 7.37
CA VAL A 131 -13.88 3.93 6.64
C VAL A 131 -14.97 3.00 6.13
N GLY A 132 -14.61 1.86 5.56
CA GLY A 132 -15.56 0.86 5.06
C GLY A 132 -16.49 0.34 6.16
N GLU A 133 -15.94 0.02 7.33
CA GLU A 133 -16.69 -0.38 8.52
C GLU A 133 -17.60 0.74 9.03
N GLY A 134 -17.07 1.97 9.15
CA GLY A 134 -17.87 3.14 9.58
C GLY A 134 -19.06 3.43 8.66
N LEU A 135 -18.92 3.19 7.37
CA LEU A 135 -19.98 3.33 6.37
C LEU A 135 -20.87 2.08 6.26
N LYS A 136 -20.57 1.00 6.99
CA LYS A 136 -21.29 -0.30 6.94
C LYS A 136 -21.43 -0.86 5.53
N LEU A 137 -20.36 -0.78 4.77
CA LEU A 137 -20.32 -1.31 3.40
C LEU A 137 -20.05 -2.81 3.41
N GLU A 138 -20.44 -3.49 2.32
CA GLU A 138 -20.03 -4.88 2.10
C GLU A 138 -18.58 -4.87 1.59
N PHE A 139 -17.66 -5.18 2.50
CA PHE A 139 -16.22 -5.29 2.23
C PHE A 139 -15.81 -6.76 2.24
N ASN A 140 -14.99 -7.15 1.27
CA ASN A 140 -14.39 -8.47 1.20
C ASN A 140 -12.88 -8.29 1.13
N ASP A 141 -12.23 -8.52 2.24
CA ASP A 141 -10.79 -8.37 2.44
C ASP A 141 -10.01 -9.69 2.34
N GLY A 142 -10.71 -10.77 1.96
CA GLY A 142 -10.15 -12.11 1.83
C GLY A 142 -10.29 -12.96 3.08
N PHE A 143 -10.62 -12.40 4.24
CA PHE A 143 -10.73 -13.17 5.48
C PHE A 143 -12.06 -13.90 5.60
N ARG A 144 -12.02 -15.10 6.18
CA ARG A 144 -13.18 -15.97 6.49
C ARG A 144 -13.11 -16.48 7.91
N GLY A 145 -14.25 -16.58 8.55
CA GLY A 145 -14.38 -17.00 9.95
C GLY A 145 -14.79 -15.83 10.84
N HIS A 146 -15.29 -16.14 12.05
CA HIS A 146 -15.76 -15.13 12.98
C HIS A 146 -14.91 -15.04 14.26
N LEU A 147 -14.39 -16.18 14.72
CA LEU A 147 -13.57 -16.21 15.94
C LEU A 147 -12.08 -16.15 15.64
N MET A 148 -11.66 -16.85 14.60
CA MET A 148 -10.29 -16.86 14.09
C MET A 148 -10.36 -16.73 12.58
N PRO A 149 -10.51 -15.50 12.06
CA PRO A 149 -10.58 -15.28 10.62
C PRO A 149 -9.25 -15.63 9.98
N THR A 150 -9.28 -16.40 8.87
CA THR A 150 -8.12 -16.78 8.09
C THR A 150 -8.21 -16.23 6.68
N PHE A 151 -7.07 -15.84 6.11
CA PHE A 151 -6.99 -15.28 4.78
C PHE A 151 -7.14 -16.36 3.69
N HIS A 152 -8.00 -16.08 2.72
CA HIS A 152 -8.30 -16.98 1.59
C HIS A 152 -8.47 -16.17 0.30
N GLU A 153 -7.58 -16.33 -0.64
CA GLU A 153 -7.57 -15.61 -1.92
C GLU A 153 -8.80 -15.92 -2.79
N ASP A 154 -9.34 -17.13 -2.69
CA ASP A 154 -10.56 -17.52 -3.40
C ASP A 154 -11.83 -16.78 -2.91
N SER A 155 -11.74 -16.03 -1.80
CA SER A 155 -12.80 -15.14 -1.34
C SER A 155 -13.16 -14.06 -2.36
N PHE A 156 -12.19 -13.58 -3.13
CA PHE A 156 -12.37 -12.45 -4.05
C PHE A 156 -13.22 -12.76 -5.29
N SER A 157 -13.63 -14.01 -5.48
CA SER A 157 -14.54 -14.43 -6.56
C SER A 157 -16.03 -14.40 -6.18
N LYS A 158 -16.39 -13.86 -5.00
CA LYS A 158 -17.76 -13.85 -4.49
C LYS A 158 -18.57 -12.66 -4.98
N VAL A 159 -19.86 -12.92 -5.26
CA VAL A 159 -20.86 -11.89 -5.53
C VAL A 159 -21.93 -11.97 -4.43
N VAL A 160 -22.34 -10.82 -3.89
CA VAL A 160 -23.36 -10.75 -2.82
C VAL A 160 -24.68 -10.29 -3.40
N SER A 161 -25.76 -11.01 -3.07
CA SER A 161 -27.11 -10.70 -3.54
C SER A 161 -28.12 -10.74 -2.38
N LYS A 162 -29.10 -9.85 -2.44
CA LYS A 162 -30.28 -9.87 -1.56
C LYS A 162 -31.47 -10.47 -2.28
N LEU A 163 -32.18 -11.35 -1.61
CA LEU A 163 -33.44 -11.91 -2.09
C LEU A 163 -34.62 -11.10 -1.55
N SER A 164 -35.58 -10.81 -2.40
CA SER A 164 -36.86 -10.25 -1.95
C SER A 164 -37.65 -11.32 -1.21
N SER A 165 -38.18 -11.00 -0.04
CA SER A 165 -38.98 -11.93 0.76
C SER A 165 -40.34 -12.29 0.13
N HIS A 166 -40.83 -11.48 -0.81
CA HIS A 166 -42.17 -11.63 -1.40
C HIS A 166 -42.19 -12.19 -2.83
N TYR A 167 -41.16 -11.93 -3.63
CA TYR A 167 -41.20 -12.20 -5.09
C TYR A 167 -40.07 -13.08 -5.60
N HIS A 168 -39.22 -13.62 -4.73
CA HIS A 168 -38.01 -14.40 -5.10
C HIS A 168 -37.06 -13.70 -6.05
N ASN A 169 -37.19 -12.38 -6.23
CA ASN A 169 -36.28 -11.61 -7.04
C ASN A 169 -34.94 -11.43 -6.33
N SER A 170 -33.86 -11.73 -7.01
CA SER A 170 -32.51 -11.50 -6.54
C SER A 170 -31.99 -10.17 -7.07
N SER A 171 -31.35 -9.37 -6.21
CA SER A 171 -30.65 -8.15 -6.60
C SER A 171 -29.26 -8.14 -6.01
N GLN A 172 -28.25 -7.99 -6.87
CA GLN A 172 -26.88 -7.81 -6.41
C GLN A 172 -26.72 -6.49 -5.66
N ILE A 173 -25.95 -6.52 -4.59
CA ILE A 173 -25.54 -5.33 -3.84
C ILE A 173 -24.09 -5.00 -4.16
N PRO A 174 -23.70 -3.71 -4.13
CA PRO A 174 -22.30 -3.34 -4.30
C PRO A 174 -21.41 -4.00 -3.25
N ILE A 175 -20.30 -4.61 -3.70
CA ILE A 175 -19.27 -5.19 -2.87
C ILE A 175 -17.91 -4.62 -3.26
N PHE A 176 -17.09 -4.32 -2.27
CA PHE A 176 -15.70 -3.90 -2.45
C PHE A 176 -14.79 -5.06 -2.08
N ASN A 177 -14.10 -5.64 -3.06
CA ASN A 177 -12.96 -6.52 -2.80
C ASN A 177 -11.76 -5.66 -2.49
N TYR A 178 -11.13 -5.87 -1.35
CA TYR A 178 -10.00 -5.09 -0.88
C TYR A 178 -8.74 -5.96 -0.80
N LEU A 179 -7.83 -5.78 -1.74
CA LEU A 179 -6.68 -6.64 -1.96
C LEU A 179 -5.39 -5.88 -1.60
N LYS A 180 -4.84 -6.18 -0.42
CA LYS A 180 -3.59 -5.58 0.09
C LYS A 180 -2.38 -6.31 -0.49
N ILE A 181 -1.93 -5.87 -1.67
CA ILE A 181 -0.84 -6.53 -2.43
C ILE A 181 0.48 -6.53 -1.66
N HIS A 182 0.70 -5.55 -0.79
CA HIS A 182 1.91 -5.43 0.02
C HIS A 182 1.71 -5.86 1.49
N GLY A 183 0.60 -6.52 1.80
CA GLY A 183 0.30 -6.94 3.16
C GLY A 183 -0.23 -5.83 4.05
N SER A 184 -0.21 -6.06 5.36
CA SER A 184 -0.82 -5.14 6.32
C SER A 184 -0.14 -5.17 7.68
N ILE A 185 -0.17 -4.03 8.37
CA ILE A 185 0.33 -3.90 9.75
C ILE A 185 -0.49 -4.71 10.77
N ASN A 186 -1.71 -5.08 10.43
CA ASN A 186 -2.61 -5.88 11.29
C ASN A 186 -2.74 -7.34 10.84
N TRP A 187 -1.79 -7.86 10.06
CA TRP A 187 -1.72 -9.27 9.70
C TRP A 187 -0.67 -9.97 10.53
N LYS A 188 -0.99 -11.18 11.04
CA LYS A 188 -0.04 -12.06 11.71
C LYS A 188 -0.23 -13.50 11.30
N HIS A 189 0.81 -14.32 11.42
CA HIS A 189 0.69 -15.77 11.30
C HIS A 189 -0.06 -16.34 12.51
N ILE A 190 -0.85 -17.40 12.30
CA ILE A 190 -1.57 -18.07 13.39
C ILE A 190 -0.57 -18.71 14.35
N THR A 191 0.47 -19.35 13.80
CA THR A 191 1.62 -19.90 14.54
C THR A 191 2.86 -19.75 13.69
N GLU A 192 4.04 -19.81 14.29
CA GLU A 192 5.33 -19.73 13.55
C GLU A 192 5.51 -20.85 12.50
N SER A 193 4.82 -21.98 12.67
CA SER A 193 4.88 -23.14 11.75
C SER A 193 3.77 -23.17 10.71
N ASP A 194 2.78 -22.27 10.80
CA ASP A 194 1.62 -22.21 9.91
C ASP A 194 1.69 -20.93 9.08
N ALA A 195 1.77 -21.07 7.75
CA ALA A 195 1.76 -19.94 6.83
C ALA A 195 0.40 -19.21 6.76
N SER A 196 -0.63 -19.72 7.43
CA SER A 196 -1.97 -19.11 7.45
C SER A 196 -1.95 -17.75 8.13
N ILE A 197 -2.55 -16.77 7.48
CA ILE A 197 -2.62 -15.37 7.94
C ILE A 197 -3.93 -15.14 8.67
N THR A 198 -3.86 -14.43 9.80
CA THR A 198 -5.01 -13.94 10.56
C THR A 198 -4.84 -12.47 10.90
N TYR A 199 -5.89 -11.86 11.48
CA TYR A 199 -5.81 -10.50 12.00
C TYR A 199 -5.11 -10.42 13.35
N ASP A 200 -4.28 -9.40 13.51
CA ASP A 200 -3.80 -8.88 14.79
C ASP A 200 -4.69 -7.71 15.22
N HIS A 201 -5.83 -8.03 15.85
CA HIS A 201 -6.83 -7.04 16.25
C HIS A 201 -6.30 -5.99 17.22
N ASP A 202 -5.48 -6.42 18.17
CA ASP A 202 -4.94 -5.56 19.22
C ASP A 202 -3.61 -4.91 18.83
N LEU A 203 -3.11 -5.19 17.61
CA LEU A 203 -1.81 -4.72 17.11
C LEU A 203 -0.68 -5.05 18.10
N GLU A 204 -0.71 -6.27 18.66
CA GLU A 204 0.28 -6.76 19.64
C GLU A 204 1.70 -6.68 19.07
N LEU A 205 1.87 -7.09 17.81
CA LEU A 205 3.16 -7.03 17.14
C LEU A 205 3.67 -5.59 16.97
N MET A 206 2.78 -4.63 16.69
CA MET A 206 3.15 -3.22 16.63
C MET A 206 3.65 -2.70 17.98
N SER A 207 3.03 -3.14 19.07
CA SER A 207 3.46 -2.81 20.45
C SER A 207 4.81 -3.46 20.77
N GLU A 208 5.01 -4.74 20.43
CA GLU A 208 6.29 -5.46 20.59
C GLU A 208 7.41 -4.71 19.84
N ILE A 209 7.21 -4.30 18.59
CA ILE A 209 8.20 -3.56 17.82
C ILE A 209 8.50 -2.21 18.47
N SER A 210 7.49 -1.47 18.96
CA SER A 210 7.71 -0.20 19.66
C SER A 210 8.56 -0.37 20.91
N GLU A 211 8.36 -1.43 21.70
CA GLU A 211 9.18 -1.76 22.87
C GLU A 211 10.63 -2.08 22.48
N THR A 212 10.83 -2.85 21.41
CA THR A 212 12.20 -3.16 20.93
C THR A 212 12.91 -1.92 20.40
N ILE A 213 12.21 -0.98 19.77
CA ILE A 213 12.76 0.31 19.35
C ILE A 213 13.21 1.11 20.59
N GLN A 214 12.36 1.23 21.62
CA GLN A 214 12.72 1.94 22.85
C GLN A 214 13.95 1.32 23.53
N TYR A 215 14.04 -0.01 23.55
CA TYR A 215 15.22 -0.70 24.06
C TYR A 215 16.47 -0.39 23.23
N ALA A 216 16.38 -0.47 21.90
CA ALA A 216 17.48 -0.16 20.99
C ALA A 216 17.93 1.32 21.09
N GLU A 217 17.01 2.24 21.32
CA GLU A 217 17.32 3.65 21.59
C GLU A 217 18.05 3.82 22.94
N SER A 218 17.62 3.12 24.01
CA SER A 218 18.28 3.17 25.32
C SER A 218 19.71 2.65 25.28
N GLU A 219 19.97 1.62 24.48
CA GLU A 219 21.33 1.07 24.25
C GLU A 219 22.09 1.86 23.18
N ASN A 220 21.49 2.96 22.67
CA ASN A 220 22.07 3.77 21.60
C ASN A 220 22.46 2.91 20.37
N ALA A 221 21.61 1.95 19.96
CA ALA A 221 21.89 1.04 18.85
C ALA A 221 21.67 1.69 17.48
N PHE A 222 20.76 2.66 17.36
CA PHE A 222 20.43 3.33 16.09
C PHE A 222 21.28 4.57 15.84
N ILE A 223 21.45 4.93 14.57
CA ILE A 223 21.95 6.23 14.14
C ILE A 223 20.77 7.17 13.85
N PRO A 224 20.92 8.50 14.04
CA PRO A 224 19.84 9.45 13.78
C PRO A 224 19.44 9.47 12.28
N ILE A 225 18.14 9.31 12.01
CA ILE A 225 17.55 9.42 10.67
C ILE A 225 16.50 10.53 10.69
N ASP A 226 16.79 11.64 10.04
CA ASP A 226 15.86 12.75 9.89
C ASP A 226 15.01 12.66 8.61
N SER A 227 14.08 13.60 8.43
CA SER A 227 13.21 13.64 7.26
C SER A 227 13.93 14.01 5.97
N GLN A 228 15.10 14.67 6.04
CA GLN A 228 15.91 15.01 4.86
C GLN A 228 16.62 13.78 4.32
N ILE A 229 17.07 12.89 5.22
CA ILE A 229 17.70 11.62 4.84
C ILE A 229 16.72 10.74 4.05
N VAL A 230 15.50 10.56 4.53
CA VAL A 230 14.50 9.67 3.88
C VAL A 230 13.85 10.27 2.63
N ASN A 231 14.11 11.54 2.32
CA ASN A 231 13.67 12.24 1.11
C ASN A 231 14.86 12.89 0.38
N CYS A 232 16.02 12.25 0.43
CA CYS A 232 17.25 12.78 -0.18
C CYS A 232 17.18 12.80 -1.71
N ASP A 233 17.79 13.83 -2.31
CA ASP A 233 17.98 13.92 -3.77
C ASP A 233 19.14 13.02 -4.22
N ASP A 234 20.23 12.98 -3.43
CA ASP A 234 21.39 12.11 -3.67
C ASP A 234 21.49 11.01 -2.62
N CYS A 235 20.99 9.82 -2.98
CA CYS A 235 21.04 8.66 -2.11
C CYS A 235 22.44 8.01 -2.00
N ASP A 236 23.38 8.29 -2.91
CA ASP A 236 24.75 7.78 -2.81
C ASP A 236 25.54 8.56 -1.77
N GLU A 237 25.46 9.88 -1.78
CA GLU A 237 26.05 10.71 -0.74
C GLU A 237 25.43 10.42 0.62
N THR A 238 24.11 10.26 0.66
CA THR A 238 23.37 10.01 1.91
C THR A 238 23.77 8.68 2.54
N ILE A 239 23.86 7.60 1.78
CA ILE A 239 24.26 6.29 2.34
C ILE A 239 25.72 6.31 2.84
N ASP A 240 26.61 7.05 2.19
CA ASP A 240 27.98 7.23 2.66
C ASP A 240 28.06 7.99 3.98
N LYS A 241 27.20 9.01 4.19
CA LYS A 241 27.07 9.71 5.47
C LYS A 241 26.56 8.77 6.56
N LEU A 242 25.52 7.97 6.30
CA LEU A 242 24.97 7.00 7.24
C LEU A 242 26.02 5.94 7.63
N ARG A 243 26.76 5.42 6.65
CA ARG A 243 27.86 4.47 6.89
C ARG A 243 28.92 5.08 7.81
N LYS A 244 29.36 6.33 7.56
CA LYS A 244 30.34 7.03 8.40
C LYS A 244 29.80 7.23 9.82
N SER A 245 28.56 7.62 9.98
CA SER A 245 27.92 7.75 11.30
C SER A 245 27.88 6.41 12.06
N ALA A 246 27.61 5.30 11.38
CA ALA A 246 27.69 3.97 11.99
C ALA A 246 29.12 3.59 12.34
N GLU A 247 30.11 3.91 11.52
CA GLU A 247 31.53 3.68 11.79
C GLU A 247 32.03 4.49 13.00
N GLU A 248 31.71 5.78 13.08
CA GLU A 248 32.04 6.66 14.19
C GLU A 248 31.44 6.17 15.52
N LYS A 249 30.18 5.71 15.46
CA LYS A 249 29.48 5.11 16.56
C LYS A 249 30.24 3.89 17.10
N LEU A 250 30.69 2.99 16.25
CA LEU A 250 31.36 1.76 16.60
C LEU A 250 32.80 1.99 17.16
N ARG A 251 33.49 3.04 16.70
CA ARG A 251 34.86 3.37 17.16
C ARG A 251 34.97 3.67 18.66
N ASN A 252 33.89 4.17 19.27
CA ASN A 252 33.89 4.66 20.66
C ASN A 252 33.13 3.74 21.62
N VAL A 253 32.82 2.52 21.22
CA VAL A 253 32.02 1.58 22.01
C VAL A 253 32.94 0.51 22.62
N SER A 254 32.81 0.27 23.94
CA SER A 254 33.51 -0.85 24.62
C SER A 254 32.91 -2.20 24.15
N GLU A 255 33.69 -3.29 24.33
CA GLU A 255 33.25 -4.64 23.93
C GLU A 255 31.90 -5.03 24.57
N ASP A 256 31.74 -4.76 25.89
CA ASP A 256 30.46 -5.03 26.58
C ASP A 256 29.28 -4.27 26.01
N LYS A 257 29.46 -2.99 25.64
CA LYS A 257 28.42 -2.18 24.97
C LYS A 257 28.16 -2.62 23.55
N LEU A 258 29.18 -3.14 22.86
CA LEU A 258 29.03 -3.66 21.52
C LEU A 258 28.09 -4.88 21.49
N GLU A 259 28.19 -5.73 22.49
CA GLU A 259 27.33 -6.90 22.66
C GLU A 259 25.87 -6.48 22.91
N LEU A 260 25.64 -5.48 23.77
CA LEU A 260 24.29 -4.90 24.00
C LEU A 260 23.68 -4.26 22.72
N VAL A 261 24.51 -3.55 21.95
CA VAL A 261 24.06 -2.98 20.65
C VAL A 261 23.62 -4.09 19.70
N LYS A 262 24.40 -5.17 19.56
CA LYS A 262 24.03 -6.31 18.70
C LYS A 262 22.73 -6.97 19.19
N GLU A 263 22.63 -7.26 20.48
CA GLU A 263 21.43 -7.85 21.07
C GLU A 263 20.19 -6.96 20.79
N ALA A 264 20.31 -5.65 20.93
CA ALA A 264 19.22 -4.72 20.68
C ALA A 264 18.80 -4.68 19.20
N LEU A 265 19.77 -4.74 18.27
CA LEU A 265 19.49 -4.83 16.83
C LEU A 265 18.82 -6.15 16.47
N ASP A 266 19.29 -7.27 17.03
CA ASP A 266 18.73 -8.60 16.80
C ASP A 266 17.26 -8.67 17.28
N ARG A 267 16.99 -8.21 18.50
CA ARG A 267 15.61 -8.14 19.05
C ARG A 267 14.68 -7.29 18.19
N PHE A 268 15.15 -6.13 17.75
CA PHE A 268 14.37 -5.28 16.87
C PHE A 268 14.10 -5.96 15.52
N ASN A 269 15.14 -6.50 14.89
CA ASN A 269 14.99 -7.17 13.60
C ASN A 269 14.06 -8.38 13.69
N GLU A 270 14.20 -9.21 14.74
CA GLU A 270 13.34 -10.37 14.97
C GLU A 270 11.86 -9.96 15.07
N ALA A 271 11.53 -8.93 15.85
CA ALA A 271 10.17 -8.42 15.95
C ALA A 271 9.68 -7.79 14.63
N TYR A 272 10.50 -6.94 13.99
CA TYR A 272 10.13 -6.20 12.78
C TYR A 272 9.84 -7.13 11.59
N PHE A 273 10.63 -8.19 11.42
CA PHE A 273 10.46 -9.13 10.30
C PHE A 273 9.33 -10.16 10.51
N LYS A 274 8.65 -10.17 11.67
CA LYS A 274 7.38 -10.89 11.86
C LYS A 274 6.20 -10.20 11.13
N LEU A 275 6.34 -8.92 10.74
CA LEU A 275 5.29 -8.21 9.99
C LEU A 275 5.05 -8.87 8.63
N ILE A 276 3.80 -9.23 8.36
CA ILE A 276 3.39 -9.82 7.07
C ILE A 276 3.15 -8.70 6.07
N MET A 277 4.24 -8.21 5.51
CA MET A 277 4.23 -7.17 4.48
C MET A 277 5.44 -7.29 3.55
N ILE A 278 5.35 -6.66 2.40
CA ILE A 278 6.48 -6.48 1.52
C ILE A 278 7.35 -5.32 2.06
N HIS A 279 8.50 -5.68 2.64
CA HIS A 279 9.43 -4.69 3.17
C HIS A 279 10.02 -3.80 2.08
N PRO A 280 10.33 -2.51 2.36
CA PRO A 280 10.83 -1.57 1.36
C PRO A 280 12.28 -1.86 0.95
N ARG A 281 12.51 -2.98 0.24
CA ARG A 281 13.82 -3.39 -0.34
C ARG A 281 13.64 -3.72 -1.81
N LYS A 282 14.65 -3.53 -2.65
CA LYS A 282 14.58 -3.98 -4.06
C LYS A 282 14.54 -5.50 -4.23
N ALA A 283 14.86 -6.27 -3.17
CA ALA A 283 14.68 -7.72 -3.16
C ALA A 283 13.22 -8.18 -3.01
N LYS A 284 12.26 -7.26 -2.95
CA LYS A 284 10.81 -7.48 -2.78
C LYS A 284 10.26 -8.61 -3.62
N PHE A 285 10.65 -8.68 -4.90
CA PHE A 285 10.13 -9.70 -5.81
C PHE A 285 10.49 -11.12 -5.36
N ARG A 286 11.70 -11.32 -4.84
CA ARG A 286 12.12 -12.64 -4.38
C ARG A 286 11.32 -13.06 -3.13
N GLU A 287 11.05 -12.12 -2.23
CA GLU A 287 10.27 -12.36 -1.02
C GLU A 287 8.79 -12.59 -1.38
N SER A 288 8.20 -11.76 -2.24
CA SER A 288 6.80 -11.86 -2.67
C SER A 288 6.49 -13.09 -3.53
N VAL A 289 7.47 -13.60 -4.30
CA VAL A 289 7.30 -14.85 -5.06
C VAL A 289 7.46 -16.07 -4.17
N LEU A 290 8.21 -15.97 -3.07
CA LEU A 290 8.36 -17.04 -2.09
C LEU A 290 7.16 -17.12 -1.14
N ASP A 291 6.47 -16.01 -0.91
CA ASP A 291 5.20 -15.97 -0.19
C ASP A 291 4.03 -16.17 -1.17
N MET A 292 3.36 -17.29 -1.05
CA MET A 292 2.28 -17.70 -1.94
C MET A 292 1.13 -16.67 -1.94
N HIS A 293 0.82 -16.06 -0.82
CA HIS A 293 -0.27 -15.08 -0.70
C HIS A 293 -0.01 -13.83 -1.53
N PHE A 294 1.18 -13.25 -1.45
CA PHE A 294 1.55 -12.07 -2.24
C PHE A 294 1.61 -12.38 -3.74
N TYR A 295 2.13 -13.56 -4.10
CA TYR A 295 2.12 -14.03 -5.48
C TYR A 295 0.70 -14.12 -6.03
N GLU A 296 -0.22 -14.75 -5.29
CA GLU A 296 -1.62 -14.89 -5.69
C GLU A 296 -2.33 -13.53 -5.81
N LEU A 297 -2.10 -12.60 -4.90
CA LEU A 297 -2.67 -11.25 -4.99
C LEU A 297 -2.17 -10.49 -6.24
N MET A 298 -0.89 -10.61 -6.59
CA MET A 298 -0.35 -10.05 -7.83
C MET A 298 -0.91 -10.75 -9.07
N ARG A 299 -1.11 -12.07 -9.01
CA ARG A 299 -1.75 -12.84 -10.08
C ARG A 299 -3.20 -12.40 -10.28
N ILE A 300 -3.96 -12.21 -9.19
CA ILE A 300 -5.33 -11.69 -9.26
C ILE A 300 -5.34 -10.30 -9.89
N TYR A 301 -4.41 -9.41 -9.50
CA TYR A 301 -4.27 -8.10 -10.11
C TYR A 301 -4.08 -8.18 -11.63
N SER A 302 -3.09 -8.96 -12.08
CA SER A 302 -2.81 -9.13 -13.51
C SER A 302 -4.01 -9.71 -14.27
N ASN A 303 -4.60 -10.80 -13.77
CA ASN A 303 -5.72 -11.46 -14.39
C ASN A 303 -6.96 -10.53 -14.50
N THR A 304 -7.22 -9.74 -13.47
CA THR A 304 -8.36 -8.80 -13.45
C THR A 304 -8.22 -7.73 -14.52
N LEU A 305 -7.01 -7.25 -14.79
CA LEU A 305 -6.77 -6.28 -15.86
C LEU A 305 -6.82 -6.88 -17.26
N GLU A 306 -6.58 -8.19 -17.38
CA GLU A 306 -6.67 -8.92 -18.66
C GLU A 306 -8.13 -9.24 -19.07
N VAL A 307 -9.11 -9.05 -18.17
CA VAL A 307 -10.53 -9.22 -18.49
C VAL A 307 -10.99 -8.16 -19.49
N THR A 308 -11.65 -8.61 -20.56
CA THR A 308 -12.22 -7.71 -21.59
C THR A 308 -13.18 -6.70 -20.98
N GLY A 309 -13.04 -5.43 -21.34
CA GLY A 309 -13.88 -4.37 -20.79
C GLY A 309 -13.55 -4.01 -19.34
N SER A 310 -12.30 -4.15 -18.92
CA SER A 310 -11.84 -3.66 -17.61
C SER A 310 -11.44 -2.19 -17.65
N SER A 311 -11.58 -1.52 -16.51
CA SER A 311 -11.02 -0.19 -16.25
C SER A 311 -10.23 -0.19 -14.95
N LEU A 312 -9.11 0.54 -14.93
CA LEU A 312 -8.27 0.74 -13.76
C LEU A 312 -8.15 2.23 -13.46
N PHE A 313 -8.56 2.62 -12.27
CA PHE A 313 -8.41 3.97 -11.74
C PHE A 313 -7.29 3.98 -10.71
N VAL A 314 -6.25 4.77 -10.95
CA VAL A 314 -5.04 4.79 -10.11
C VAL A 314 -4.97 6.09 -9.34
N PHE A 315 -4.88 6.01 -8.00
CA PHE A 315 -4.79 7.14 -7.10
C PHE A 315 -3.61 6.99 -6.11
N GLY A 316 -2.85 8.06 -5.95
CA GLY A 316 -1.77 8.11 -4.95
C GLY A 316 -0.63 7.11 -5.19
N PHE A 317 -0.51 6.54 -6.39
CA PHE A 317 0.49 5.56 -6.77
C PHE A 317 1.37 6.09 -7.91
N SER A 318 2.67 6.07 -7.72
CA SER A 318 3.64 6.66 -8.64
C SER A 318 4.23 5.68 -9.66
N PHE A 319 3.91 4.39 -9.59
CA PHE A 319 4.54 3.32 -10.37
C PHE A 319 6.08 3.20 -10.15
N ALA A 320 6.57 3.67 -9.00
CA ALA A 320 7.96 3.44 -8.61
C ALA A 320 8.23 1.93 -8.35
N ASP A 321 7.21 1.17 -7.97
CA ASP A 321 7.26 -0.28 -7.91
C ASP A 321 7.32 -0.85 -9.34
N GLU A 322 8.52 -1.34 -9.71
CA GLU A 322 8.82 -1.82 -11.06
C GLU A 322 7.96 -3.04 -11.44
N HIS A 323 7.56 -3.90 -10.47
CA HIS A 323 6.75 -5.09 -10.74
C HIS A 323 5.33 -4.71 -11.10
N LEU A 324 4.70 -3.85 -10.32
CA LEU A 324 3.36 -3.37 -10.61
C LEU A 324 3.34 -2.54 -11.90
N ALA A 325 4.38 -1.75 -12.17
CA ALA A 325 4.52 -1.05 -13.43
C ALA A 325 4.60 -2.03 -14.62
N GLN A 326 5.43 -3.07 -14.54
CA GLN A 326 5.55 -4.09 -15.59
C GLN A 326 4.26 -4.88 -15.80
N LEU A 327 3.59 -5.33 -14.71
CA LEU A 327 2.31 -6.04 -14.81
C LEU A 327 1.24 -5.16 -15.44
N THR A 328 1.19 -3.87 -15.08
CA THR A 328 0.23 -2.91 -15.65
C THR A 328 0.46 -2.67 -17.14
N ILE A 329 1.70 -2.45 -17.56
CA ILE A 329 2.06 -2.27 -18.99
C ILE A 329 1.78 -3.55 -19.78
N ARG A 330 2.14 -4.71 -19.22
CA ARG A 330 1.85 -5.99 -19.87
C ARG A 330 0.36 -6.19 -20.07
N ALA A 331 -0.47 -5.96 -19.05
CA ALA A 331 -1.92 -6.06 -19.14
C ALA A 331 -2.49 -5.05 -20.15
N ALA A 332 -2.00 -3.81 -20.16
CA ALA A 332 -2.40 -2.78 -21.13
C ALA A 332 -2.11 -3.19 -22.58
N ASN A 333 -0.98 -3.87 -22.81
CA ASN A 333 -0.63 -4.36 -24.16
C ASN A 333 -1.40 -5.63 -24.54
N TYR A 334 -1.68 -6.51 -23.59
CA TYR A 334 -2.44 -7.74 -23.83
C TYR A 334 -3.92 -7.45 -24.08
N ASN A 335 -4.51 -6.51 -23.33
CA ASN A 335 -5.94 -6.18 -23.38
C ASN A 335 -6.16 -4.78 -23.98
N PRO A 336 -6.43 -4.66 -25.29
CA PRO A 336 -6.68 -3.37 -25.94
C PRO A 336 -7.97 -2.70 -25.47
N THR A 337 -8.87 -3.44 -24.80
CA THR A 337 -10.12 -2.89 -24.24
C THR A 337 -9.96 -2.35 -22.82
N LEU A 338 -8.80 -2.58 -22.18
CA LEU A 338 -8.47 -2.04 -20.88
C LEU A 338 -8.30 -0.53 -20.97
N ASN A 339 -8.90 0.20 -20.04
CA ASN A 339 -8.72 1.64 -19.89
C ASN A 339 -8.07 1.95 -18.55
N ILE A 340 -6.89 2.56 -18.57
CA ILE A 340 -6.14 2.93 -17.35
C ILE A 340 -6.12 4.44 -17.23
N LEU A 341 -6.67 4.95 -16.12
CA LEU A 341 -6.70 6.37 -15.76
C LEU A 341 -5.87 6.60 -14.50
N VAL A 342 -4.75 7.27 -14.64
CA VAL A 342 -3.83 7.57 -13.53
C VAL A 342 -3.97 9.02 -13.13
N PHE A 343 -4.31 9.27 -11.87
CA PHE A 343 -4.51 10.62 -11.35
C PHE A 343 -3.26 11.08 -10.58
N ALA A 344 -2.53 12.00 -11.19
CA ALA A 344 -1.34 12.61 -10.61
C ALA A 344 -1.71 13.82 -9.76
N TYR A 345 -1.03 14.01 -8.62
CA TYR A 345 -1.29 15.13 -7.71
C TYR A 345 -0.96 16.50 -8.34
N ASN A 346 0.12 16.57 -9.14
CA ASN A 346 0.55 17.77 -9.85
C ASN A 346 1.30 17.40 -11.14
N GLU A 347 1.74 18.38 -11.92
CA GLU A 347 2.45 18.14 -13.17
C GLU A 347 3.79 17.40 -12.98
N LYS A 348 4.56 17.72 -11.93
CA LYS A 348 5.80 16.98 -11.61
C LYS A 348 5.50 15.50 -11.32
N GLY A 349 4.49 15.22 -10.50
CA GLY A 349 4.07 13.83 -10.24
C GLY A 349 3.60 13.10 -11.50
N LYS A 350 3.01 13.82 -12.46
CA LYS A 350 2.63 13.26 -13.76
C LYS A 350 3.86 12.88 -14.60
N GLU A 351 4.88 13.73 -14.62
CA GLU A 351 6.16 13.43 -15.30
C GLU A 351 6.84 12.20 -14.68
N ASP A 352 6.90 12.15 -13.33
CA ASP A 352 7.47 11.01 -12.60
C ASP A 352 6.72 9.70 -12.89
N ILE A 353 5.39 9.73 -12.88
CA ILE A 353 4.53 8.58 -13.21
C ILE A 353 4.81 8.10 -14.64
N ILE A 354 4.87 9.01 -15.61
CA ILE A 354 5.16 8.67 -17.02
C ILE A 354 6.54 8.05 -17.13
N ALA A 355 7.55 8.62 -16.45
CA ALA A 355 8.91 8.11 -16.45
C ALA A 355 8.98 6.69 -15.86
N ASN A 356 8.27 6.42 -14.76
CA ASN A 356 8.23 5.11 -14.12
C ASN A 356 7.47 4.08 -14.95
N LEU A 357 6.34 4.44 -15.55
CA LEU A 357 5.62 3.55 -16.46
C LEU A 357 6.49 3.15 -17.67
N ASN A 358 7.26 4.08 -18.23
CA ASN A 358 8.18 3.80 -19.35
C ASN A 358 9.28 2.80 -18.97
N LYS A 359 9.69 2.73 -17.69
CA LYS A 359 10.59 1.67 -17.21
C LYS A 359 9.93 0.29 -17.23
N GLY A 360 8.61 0.22 -17.04
CA GLY A 360 7.81 -1.01 -17.11
C GLY A 360 7.66 -1.57 -18.53
N GLY A 361 7.98 -0.79 -19.56
CA GLY A 361 7.91 -1.19 -20.95
C GLY A 361 7.17 -0.18 -21.84
N VAL A 362 6.95 -0.55 -23.08
CA VAL A 362 6.24 0.29 -24.08
C VAL A 362 4.76 -0.05 -24.07
N ASN A 363 3.90 0.98 -23.97
CA ASN A 363 2.46 0.83 -24.13
C ASN A 363 2.04 0.95 -25.61
N TYR A 364 1.85 -0.17 -26.28
CA TYR A 364 1.51 -0.22 -27.71
C TYR A 364 0.06 0.15 -27.99
N ASN A 365 -0.85 -0.08 -27.04
CA ASN A 365 -2.30 0.17 -27.25
C ASN A 365 -2.72 1.59 -26.90
N ASN A 366 -1.83 2.42 -26.36
CA ASN A 366 -2.11 3.81 -25.96
C ASN A 366 -3.37 3.97 -25.08
N ASN A 367 -3.65 2.99 -24.24
CA ASN A 367 -4.81 2.90 -23.37
C ASN A 367 -4.53 3.30 -21.91
N ILE A 368 -3.33 3.88 -21.62
CA ILE A 368 -2.98 4.49 -20.35
C ILE A 368 -3.01 6.00 -20.50
N LYS A 369 -3.76 6.67 -19.63
CA LYS A 369 -3.84 8.14 -19.59
C LYS A 369 -3.49 8.66 -18.21
N VAL A 370 -2.51 9.58 -18.15
CA VAL A 370 -2.09 10.23 -16.90
C VAL A 370 -2.69 11.65 -16.89
N ILE A 371 -3.50 11.93 -15.87
CA ILE A 371 -4.30 13.15 -15.70
C ILE A 371 -3.78 13.88 -14.47
N SER A 372 -3.54 15.20 -14.56
CA SER A 372 -3.14 15.99 -13.38
C SER A 372 -4.34 16.43 -12.54
N ALA A 373 -4.10 16.73 -11.26
CA ALA A 373 -5.14 17.15 -10.30
C ALA A 373 -5.85 18.44 -10.73
N LEU A 374 -5.19 19.33 -11.46
CA LEU A 374 -5.80 20.52 -12.05
C LEU A 374 -6.92 20.16 -13.03
N ASP A 375 -6.69 19.10 -13.83
CA ASP A 375 -7.71 18.58 -14.74
C ASP A 375 -8.85 17.89 -13.98
N PHE A 376 -8.55 17.31 -12.79
CA PHE A 376 -9.52 16.62 -11.94
C PHE A 376 -10.42 17.58 -11.15
N SER A 377 -9.89 18.72 -10.68
CA SER A 377 -10.72 19.75 -10.02
C SER A 377 -11.79 20.32 -10.95
N MET A 378 -11.52 20.39 -12.25
CA MET A 378 -12.51 20.74 -13.26
C MET A 378 -13.57 19.63 -13.47
N LEU A 379 -13.22 18.36 -13.22
CA LEU A 379 -14.15 17.24 -13.25
C LEU A 379 -15.08 17.21 -12.02
N LYS A 380 -14.54 17.53 -10.82
CA LYS A 380 -15.30 17.57 -9.56
C LYS A 380 -16.40 18.63 -9.56
N MET A 381 -16.21 19.73 -10.27
CA MET A 381 -17.19 20.81 -10.39
C MET A 381 -18.37 20.50 -11.32
N LYS A 382 -18.39 19.34 -12.00
CA LYS A 382 -19.40 18.98 -13.02
C LYS A 382 -20.02 17.59 -12.84
N LEU A 383 -19.62 16.81 -11.82
CA LEU A 383 -20.25 15.55 -11.42
C LEU A 383 -21.34 15.80 -10.40
#